data_f132ef11213fa62ce3cc1b69061cf38f
#
_entry.id   f132ef11213fa62ce3cc1b69061cf38f
#
_cell.length_a   1.000
_cell.length_b   1.000
_cell.length_c   1.000
_cell.angle_alpha   90.00
_cell.angle_beta   90.00
_cell.angle_gamma   90.00
#
_symmetry.space_group_name_H-M   'P 1'
#
loop_
_entity.id
_entity.type
_entity.pdbx_description
1 polymer ?
#
loop_
_entity_poly.entity_id
_entity_poly.type
_entity_poly.pdbx_seq_one_letter_code
_entity_poly.pdbx_strand_id
1 'polypeptide(L)'
;MNLELVNKFKNIFTGLERAHGVFEKSNEPQNGKKVEAHMKTVHEPPTTEKFERHLKGEYPAMGIVPIDDNNECLFGAIDIDVYPLDHKKLLGSIQKKKFPLIMCLSKSGGAHLYLFTKEKVTAKELQMKLSEMTTALGYPSAEVFPKQIKLFQREGAEKRDTGSWINLHYHGRNRYAIKEDGSAATLEEFFQLHEKFVVSDLGKIKTDFKNEVIKDGPPCLQILTEDGVGEGGRNNALFNIGVYYRKFDPDNYKNLIEDYNRQYIQPPLKSDEVLVVIKQVSQSDSNGAPRYSYRCTQPPIESLCNKRLCKKRKYGVGGENDREHPVYSDLKVYKSDPPRYFLNVDDFRIELSSTEDLMTHKKVIQACIEQLNRGIPNMAMAEWNQTYTELLEHISIDYPPEEVTKKGEFKELLEEFILHQGEALSIEDIFLGKSYTEEGETYFALKDLMDHLKRNDFKESRAWVTVRLREEYKAKDLTKMIKKVKVRLWKIDQILSDDVELDVPDMKREEKEEEDIPF
;
A
#
# COMPACT_ATOMS: atom_id res chain seq x y z
N MET A 1 -2.12 28.18 12.25
CA MET A 1 -0.84 27.94 11.53
C MET A 1 -0.77 28.88 10.33
N ASN A 2 0.41 29.27 9.85
CA ASN A 2 0.48 30.09 8.63
C ASN A 2 -0.01 29.29 7.42
N LEU A 3 -1.05 29.77 6.74
CA LEU A 3 -1.69 29.09 5.60
C LEU A 3 -0.73 28.93 4.41
N GLU A 4 0.22 29.83 4.25
CA GLU A 4 1.26 29.75 3.21
C GLU A 4 2.16 28.52 3.42
N LEU A 5 2.57 28.22 4.67
CA LEU A 5 3.35 27.04 5.00
C LEU A 5 2.55 25.75 4.75
N VAL A 6 1.25 25.75 5.09
CA VAL A 6 0.36 24.63 4.85
C VAL A 6 0.24 24.33 3.36
N ASN A 7 0.02 25.36 2.54
CA ASN A 7 -0.07 25.21 1.08
C ASN A 7 1.28 24.77 0.47
N LYS A 8 2.40 25.29 0.96
CA LYS A 8 3.73 24.85 0.51
C LYS A 8 3.93 23.36 0.82
N PHE A 9 3.56 22.90 2.01
CA PHE A 9 3.65 21.50 2.40
C PHE A 9 2.74 20.62 1.54
N LYS A 10 1.49 21.02 1.33
CA LYS A 10 0.55 20.33 0.45
C LYS A 10 1.10 20.17 -0.97
N ASN A 11 1.67 21.24 -1.55
CA ASN A 11 2.20 21.22 -2.91
C ASN A 11 3.40 20.27 -3.07
N ILE A 12 4.25 20.16 -2.04
CA ILE A 12 5.38 19.21 -2.01
C ILE A 12 4.88 17.75 -2.01
N PHE A 13 3.83 17.47 -1.24
CA PHE A 13 3.24 16.14 -1.14
C PHE A 13 1.98 15.96 -2.02
N THR A 14 2.04 16.48 -3.24
CA THR A 14 0.98 16.27 -4.23
C THR A 14 1.05 14.85 -4.79
N GLY A 15 -0.09 14.17 -4.79
CA GLY A 15 -0.26 12.82 -5.34
C GLY A 15 -1.70 12.62 -5.82
N LEU A 16 -2.34 11.52 -5.47
CA LEU A 16 -3.72 11.22 -5.86
C LEU A 16 -4.69 12.22 -5.23
N GLU A 17 -5.46 12.93 -6.07
CA GLU A 17 -6.36 13.99 -5.59
C GLU A 17 -7.69 13.47 -5.05
N ARG A 18 -8.15 12.30 -5.46
CA ARG A 18 -9.46 11.74 -5.10
C ARG A 18 -9.48 10.83 -3.88
N ALA A 19 -8.31 10.55 -3.28
CA ALA A 19 -8.22 9.73 -2.09
C ALA A 19 -6.92 9.98 -1.32
N HIS A 20 -6.95 9.72 -0.02
CA HIS A 20 -5.79 9.82 0.85
C HIS A 20 -5.89 8.80 2.00
N GLY A 21 -4.78 8.54 2.67
CA GLY A 21 -4.75 7.69 3.85
C GLY A 21 -5.06 8.47 5.12
N VAL A 22 -5.70 7.83 6.08
CA VAL A 22 -5.86 8.36 7.44
C VAL A 22 -5.44 7.31 8.46
N PHE A 23 -4.88 7.81 9.55
CA PHE A 23 -4.42 7.03 10.68
C PHE A 23 -5.07 7.55 11.96
N GLU A 24 -5.85 6.70 12.62
CA GLU A 24 -6.53 6.99 13.88
C GLU A 24 -5.87 6.23 15.04
N LYS A 25 -5.76 6.86 16.22
CA LYS A 25 -5.43 6.14 17.43
C LYS A 25 -6.71 5.57 18.02
N SER A 26 -6.73 4.29 18.37
CA SER A 26 -7.76 3.74 19.25
C SER A 26 -7.69 4.41 20.63
N ASN A 27 -8.82 4.90 21.14
CA ASN A 27 -8.89 5.63 22.40
C ASN A 27 -8.93 4.73 23.65
N GLU A 28 -8.91 3.41 23.54
CA GLU A 28 -9.01 2.52 24.69
C GLU A 28 -7.78 1.61 24.85
N PRO A 29 -7.12 1.63 26.02
CA PRO A 29 -6.15 0.61 26.37
C PRO A 29 -6.91 -0.66 26.80
N GLN A 30 -7.15 -1.59 25.89
CA GLN A 30 -7.66 -2.90 26.24
C GLN A 30 -6.53 -3.80 26.74
N ASN A 31 -6.52 -4.08 28.06
CA ASN A 31 -5.83 -5.20 28.71
C ASN A 31 -4.42 -5.55 28.19
N GLY A 32 -3.46 -4.63 28.29
CA GLY A 32 -2.03 -4.96 28.06
C GLY A 32 -1.63 -5.30 26.62
N LYS A 33 -2.54 -5.23 25.65
CA LYS A 33 -2.25 -5.38 24.22
C LYS A 33 -1.94 -4.03 23.59
N LYS A 34 -1.03 -4.04 22.59
CA LYS A 34 -0.72 -2.85 21.76
C LYS A 34 -2.02 -2.17 21.32
N VAL A 35 -2.07 -0.84 21.47
CA VAL A 35 -3.15 -0.01 20.97
C VAL A 35 -3.27 -0.28 19.46
N GLU A 36 -4.36 -0.89 19.02
CA GLU A 36 -4.64 -1.10 17.61
C GLU A 36 -4.85 0.27 16.95
N ALA A 37 -4.08 0.52 15.92
CA ALA A 37 -4.19 1.73 15.13
C ALA A 37 -5.04 1.40 13.90
N HIS A 38 -6.12 2.15 13.68
CA HIS A 38 -6.93 1.98 12.48
C HIS A 38 -6.33 2.80 11.32
N MET A 39 -5.96 2.09 10.27
CA MET A 39 -5.49 2.68 9.01
C MET A 39 -6.55 2.44 7.94
N LYS A 40 -7.03 3.52 7.31
CA LYS A 40 -8.02 3.42 6.22
C LYS A 40 -7.71 4.39 5.09
N THR A 41 -8.14 4.04 3.88
CA THR A 41 -8.15 4.96 2.75
C THR A 41 -9.49 5.71 2.75
N VAL A 42 -9.44 7.03 2.67
CA VAL A 42 -10.61 7.91 2.54
C VAL A 42 -10.70 8.37 1.09
N HIS A 43 -11.87 8.16 0.46
CA HIS A 43 -12.13 8.50 -0.94
C HIS A 43 -12.61 9.95 -1.10
N GLU A 44 -11.83 10.86 -0.53
CA GLU A 44 -12.05 12.30 -0.60
C GLU A 44 -10.73 13.02 -0.90
N PRO A 45 -10.80 14.23 -1.46
CA PRO A 45 -9.61 15.04 -1.71
C PRO A 45 -8.81 15.33 -0.43
N PRO A 46 -7.46 15.33 -0.51
CA PRO A 46 -6.60 15.84 0.55
C PRO A 46 -6.62 17.37 0.57
N THR A 47 -7.63 17.96 1.24
CA THR A 47 -7.83 19.42 1.29
C THR A 47 -6.78 20.13 2.12
N THR A 48 -6.58 21.43 1.89
CA THR A 48 -5.66 22.28 2.68
C THR A 48 -5.98 22.25 4.16
N GLU A 49 -7.26 22.19 4.54
CA GLU A 49 -7.69 22.07 5.93
C GLU A 49 -7.20 20.76 6.59
N LYS A 50 -7.31 19.64 5.87
CA LYS A 50 -6.80 18.33 6.34
C LYS A 50 -5.28 18.38 6.56
N PHE A 51 -4.53 19.04 5.67
CA PHE A 51 -3.09 19.29 5.86
C PHE A 51 -2.82 20.18 7.08
N GLU A 52 -3.61 21.24 7.27
CA GLU A 52 -3.47 22.11 8.44
C GLU A 52 -3.69 21.36 9.77
N ARG A 53 -4.75 20.55 9.84
CA ARG A 53 -5.05 19.71 11.01
C ARG A 53 -3.92 18.72 11.27
N HIS A 54 -3.41 18.07 10.21
CA HIS A 54 -2.26 17.17 10.33
C HIS A 54 -1.03 17.87 10.91
N LEU A 55 -0.65 19.04 10.39
CA LEU A 55 0.49 19.81 10.88
C LEU A 55 0.29 20.34 12.31
N LYS A 56 -0.96 20.57 12.75
CA LYS A 56 -1.29 20.87 14.15
C LYS A 56 -1.19 19.66 15.07
N GLY A 57 -1.08 18.44 14.53
CA GLY A 57 -1.04 17.20 15.30
C GLY A 57 -2.42 16.67 15.68
N GLU A 58 -3.46 17.16 15.03
CA GLU A 58 -4.83 16.69 15.23
C GLU A 58 -5.04 15.35 14.51
N TYR A 59 -5.77 14.45 15.15
CA TYR A 59 -6.16 13.19 14.53
C TYR A 59 -7.46 13.35 13.72
N PRO A 60 -7.66 12.55 12.66
CA PRO A 60 -6.74 11.54 12.13
C PRO A 60 -5.49 12.13 11.49
N ALA A 61 -4.34 11.47 11.69
CA ALA A 61 -3.12 11.81 10.97
C ALA A 61 -3.26 11.37 9.50
N MET A 62 -2.63 12.10 8.58
CA MET A 62 -2.81 11.92 7.14
C MET A 62 -1.65 11.18 6.47
N GLY A 63 -1.98 10.42 5.42
CA GLY A 63 -1.05 9.85 4.46
C GLY A 63 -1.43 10.23 3.04
N ILE A 64 -0.47 10.24 2.12
CA ILE A 64 -0.69 10.57 0.70
C ILE A 64 -0.29 9.39 -0.18
N VAL A 65 -1.08 9.16 -1.21
CA VAL A 65 -0.76 8.23 -2.31
C VAL A 65 0.11 8.98 -3.31
N PRO A 66 1.39 8.60 -3.50
CA PRO A 66 2.29 9.36 -4.38
C PRO A 66 1.91 9.33 -5.87
N ILE A 67 1.32 8.22 -6.35
CA ILE A 67 0.93 8.04 -7.74
C ILE A 67 -0.42 8.71 -8.01
N ASP A 68 -0.51 9.53 -9.05
CA ASP A 68 -1.74 10.18 -9.49
C ASP A 68 -2.51 9.37 -10.55
N ASP A 69 -3.66 9.87 -11.01
CA ASP A 69 -4.50 9.22 -12.01
C ASP A 69 -3.83 9.09 -13.41
N ASN A 70 -2.75 9.85 -13.66
CA ASN A 70 -1.94 9.74 -14.88
C ASN A 70 -0.79 8.73 -14.73
N ASN A 71 -0.68 8.06 -13.58
CA ASN A 71 0.41 7.18 -13.19
C ASN A 71 1.77 7.91 -13.09
N GLU A 72 1.73 9.16 -12.66
CA GLU A 72 2.88 10.02 -12.46
C GLU A 72 3.01 10.39 -10.97
N CYS A 73 4.22 10.80 -10.57
CA CYS A 73 4.56 11.15 -9.21
C CYS A 73 5.45 12.40 -9.17
N LEU A 74 5.26 13.27 -8.17
CA LEU A 74 6.20 14.35 -7.81
C LEU A 74 7.14 13.93 -6.69
N PHE A 75 6.78 12.90 -5.93
CA PHE A 75 7.63 12.36 -4.89
C PHE A 75 7.44 10.86 -4.75
N GLY A 76 8.43 10.22 -4.15
CA GLY A 76 8.33 8.85 -3.68
C GLY A 76 9.06 8.67 -2.37
N ALA A 77 8.92 7.52 -1.75
CA ALA A 77 9.53 7.26 -0.47
C ALA A 77 10.01 5.81 -0.34
N ILE A 78 11.03 5.64 0.48
CA ILE A 78 11.49 4.35 0.99
C ILE A 78 11.07 4.28 2.44
N ASP A 79 10.36 3.22 2.85
CA ASP A 79 9.96 2.96 4.23
C ASP A 79 10.85 1.88 4.84
N ILE A 80 11.70 2.26 5.80
CA ILE A 80 12.65 1.37 6.46
C ILE A 80 12.12 1.02 7.84
N ASP A 81 11.51 -0.17 7.95
CA ASP A 81 10.92 -0.73 9.17
C ASP A 81 11.85 -1.80 9.80
N VAL A 82 13.10 -1.42 10.06
CA VAL A 82 14.10 -2.25 10.75
C VAL A 82 14.29 -1.76 12.18
N TYR A 83 14.30 -2.66 13.16
CA TYR A 83 14.37 -2.31 14.58
C TYR A 83 15.42 -3.15 15.33
N PRO A 84 16.38 -2.52 16.08
CA PRO A 84 16.64 -1.07 16.11
C PRO A 84 17.31 -0.55 14.83
N LEU A 85 16.94 0.64 14.37
CA LEU A 85 17.57 1.30 13.23
C LEU A 85 18.67 2.27 13.71
N ASP A 86 19.87 2.13 13.17
CA ASP A 86 20.95 3.10 13.35
C ASP A 86 20.80 4.27 12.37
N HIS A 87 20.04 5.29 12.79
CA HIS A 87 19.76 6.48 11.97
C HIS A 87 21.04 7.25 11.58
N LYS A 88 22.06 7.27 12.44
CA LYS A 88 23.32 7.95 12.16
C LYS A 88 24.09 7.27 11.05
N LYS A 89 24.16 5.94 11.10
CA LYS A 89 24.78 5.11 10.05
C LYS A 89 24.03 5.25 8.72
N LEU A 90 22.70 5.24 8.76
CA LEU A 90 21.84 5.41 7.58
C LEU A 90 22.06 6.79 6.95
N LEU A 91 22.02 7.86 7.75
CA LEU A 91 22.28 9.22 7.28
C LEU A 91 23.68 9.35 6.66
N GLY A 92 24.72 8.81 7.31
CA GLY A 92 26.08 8.77 6.78
C GLY A 92 26.19 8.02 5.45
N SER A 93 25.41 6.94 5.26
CA SER A 93 25.34 6.19 4.01
C SER A 93 24.68 6.99 2.89
N ILE A 94 23.59 7.71 3.18
CA ILE A 94 22.91 8.62 2.24
C ILE A 94 23.88 9.69 1.77
N GLN A 95 24.60 10.34 2.70
CA GLN A 95 25.56 11.39 2.41
C GLN A 95 26.76 10.89 1.60
N LYS A 96 27.35 9.74 2.00
CA LYS A 96 28.48 9.11 1.31
C LYS A 96 28.14 8.80 -0.14
N LYS A 97 26.91 8.30 -0.39
CA LYS A 97 26.42 7.95 -1.73
C LYS A 97 25.87 9.17 -2.49
N LYS A 98 25.81 10.34 -1.85
CA LYS A 98 25.26 11.59 -2.40
C LYS A 98 23.84 11.41 -2.94
N PHE A 99 23.02 10.60 -2.25
CA PHE A 99 21.63 10.42 -2.62
C PHE A 99 20.82 11.65 -2.23
N PRO A 100 19.99 12.19 -3.12
CA PRO A 100 19.12 13.33 -2.84
C PRO A 100 17.87 12.89 -2.06
N LEU A 101 18.09 12.22 -0.93
CA LEU A 101 17.05 11.70 -0.05
C LEU A 101 16.96 12.54 1.21
N ILE A 102 15.74 12.91 1.58
CA ILE A 102 15.45 13.54 2.87
C ILE A 102 15.00 12.46 3.84
N MET A 103 15.78 12.22 4.89
CA MET A 103 15.46 11.25 5.93
C MET A 103 14.51 11.88 6.96
N CYS A 104 13.39 11.23 7.22
CA CYS A 104 12.45 11.60 8.26
C CYS A 104 12.23 10.42 9.22
N LEU A 105 12.06 10.71 10.51
CA LEU A 105 11.81 9.67 11.51
C LEU A 105 10.40 9.11 11.38
N SER A 106 10.24 7.79 11.37
CA SER A 106 8.94 7.16 11.46
C SER A 106 8.43 7.13 12.91
N LYS A 107 7.13 6.86 13.10
CA LYS A 107 6.50 6.79 14.42
C LYS A 107 7.07 5.68 15.30
N SER A 108 7.45 4.56 14.69
CA SER A 108 7.92 3.33 15.36
C SER A 108 9.43 3.28 15.60
N GLY A 109 10.17 4.32 15.17
CA GLY A 109 11.63 4.37 15.29
C GLY A 109 12.37 3.89 14.03
N GLY A 110 11.67 3.58 12.94
CA GLY A 110 12.22 3.42 11.59
C GLY A 110 12.45 4.76 10.89
N ALA A 111 12.58 4.75 9.59
CA ALA A 111 12.78 5.96 8.79
C ALA A 111 12.06 5.91 7.46
N HIS A 112 11.47 7.04 7.04
CA HIS A 112 11.06 7.26 5.66
C HIS A 112 12.11 8.13 4.95
N LEU A 113 12.53 7.72 3.77
CA LEU A 113 13.48 8.49 2.95
C LEU A 113 12.74 9.00 1.73
N TYR A 114 12.56 10.31 1.64
CA TYR A 114 11.83 10.94 0.53
C TYR A 114 12.74 11.37 -0.59
N LEU A 115 12.31 11.08 -1.82
CA LEU A 115 12.86 11.57 -3.07
C LEU A 115 11.83 12.47 -3.75
N PHE A 116 12.20 13.71 -4.07
CA PHE A 116 11.33 14.68 -4.72
C PHE A 116 11.84 15.01 -6.12
N THR A 117 10.92 15.21 -7.05
CA THR A 117 11.23 15.63 -8.42
C THR A 117 10.61 17.00 -8.72
N LYS A 118 11.27 17.82 -9.55
CA LYS A 118 10.76 19.13 -9.96
C LYS A 118 9.53 19.02 -10.85
N GLU A 119 9.56 18.07 -11.76
CA GLU A 119 8.49 17.74 -12.69
C GLU A 119 7.98 16.34 -12.37
N LYS A 120 6.74 16.06 -12.76
CA LYS A 120 6.17 14.72 -12.65
C LYS A 120 6.97 13.72 -13.48
N VAL A 121 7.25 12.58 -12.90
CA VAL A 121 7.90 11.43 -13.53
C VAL A 121 6.99 10.23 -13.47
N THR A 122 7.18 9.24 -14.34
CA THR A 122 6.35 8.04 -14.28
C THR A 122 6.59 7.29 -12.96
N ALA A 123 5.53 6.75 -12.38
CA ALA A 123 5.60 5.93 -11.17
C ALA A 123 6.59 4.76 -11.32
N LYS A 124 6.70 4.20 -12.54
CA LYS A 124 7.65 3.13 -12.89
C LYS A 124 9.11 3.58 -12.73
N GLU A 125 9.48 4.73 -13.30
CA GLU A 125 10.86 5.26 -13.22
C GLU A 125 11.24 5.59 -11.79
N LEU A 126 10.34 6.27 -11.06
CA LEU A 126 10.57 6.64 -9.67
C LEU A 126 10.72 5.42 -8.77
N GLN A 127 9.81 4.44 -8.89
CA GLN A 127 9.86 3.21 -8.11
C GLN A 127 11.15 2.41 -8.40
N MET A 128 11.56 2.33 -9.66
CA MET A 128 12.78 1.63 -10.05
C MET A 128 14.01 2.32 -9.43
N LYS A 129 14.07 3.65 -9.49
CA LYS A 129 15.18 4.44 -8.92
C LYS A 129 15.24 4.28 -7.38
N LEU A 130 14.11 4.35 -6.69
CA LEU A 130 14.05 4.11 -5.25
C LEU A 130 14.46 2.68 -4.88
N SER A 131 14.05 1.67 -5.65
CA SER A 131 14.46 0.27 -5.44
C SER A 131 15.97 0.05 -5.64
N GLU A 132 16.59 0.79 -6.54
CA GLU A 132 18.06 0.81 -6.67
C GLU A 132 18.70 1.43 -5.41
N MET A 133 18.14 2.54 -4.92
CA MET A 133 18.65 3.19 -3.71
C MET A 133 18.48 2.34 -2.45
N THR A 134 17.35 1.63 -2.26
CA THR A 134 17.17 0.71 -1.11
C THR A 134 18.27 -0.33 -1.08
N THR A 135 18.57 -0.91 -2.24
CA THR A 135 19.63 -1.91 -2.36
C THR A 135 21.00 -1.30 -2.07
N ALA A 136 21.30 -0.11 -2.64
CA ALA A 136 22.55 0.59 -2.39
C ALA A 136 22.76 0.99 -0.92
N LEU A 137 21.68 1.25 -0.19
CA LEU A 137 21.71 1.58 1.24
C LEU A 137 21.79 0.33 2.15
N GLY A 138 21.71 -0.90 1.58
CA GLY A 138 21.72 -2.14 2.34
C GLY A 138 20.36 -2.54 2.92
N TYR A 139 19.26 -1.96 2.43
CA TYR A 139 17.89 -2.27 2.83
C TYR A 139 17.04 -2.75 1.65
N PRO A 140 17.41 -3.84 0.97
CA PRO A 140 16.75 -4.29 -0.27
C PRO A 140 15.30 -4.73 -0.10
N SER A 141 14.90 -5.08 1.12
CA SER A 141 13.52 -5.47 1.48
C SER A 141 12.65 -4.30 1.94
N ALA A 142 13.21 -3.08 2.03
CA ALA A 142 12.42 -1.91 2.42
C ALA A 142 11.31 -1.63 1.42
N GLU A 143 10.15 -1.22 1.92
CA GLU A 143 9.03 -0.87 1.08
C GLU A 143 9.29 0.42 0.30
N VAL A 144 8.86 0.46 -0.96
CA VAL A 144 9.02 1.62 -1.85
C VAL A 144 7.65 2.13 -2.25
N PHE A 145 7.47 3.43 -2.14
CA PHE A 145 6.25 4.13 -2.58
C PHE A 145 6.59 5.07 -3.75
N PRO A 146 5.82 5.04 -4.86
CA PRO A 146 4.59 4.28 -5.06
C PRO A 146 4.85 2.78 -5.09
N LYS A 147 3.96 1.98 -4.47
CA LYS A 147 3.99 0.51 -4.59
C LYS A 147 3.52 0.07 -5.98
N GLN A 148 2.62 0.83 -6.58
CA GLN A 148 2.04 0.60 -7.89
C GLN A 148 2.72 1.49 -8.93
N ILE A 149 2.98 0.93 -10.12
CA ILE A 149 3.49 1.68 -11.27
C ILE A 149 2.37 2.19 -12.18
N LYS A 150 1.17 1.63 -12.01
CA LYS A 150 -0.04 2.01 -12.74
C LYS A 150 -1.26 1.75 -11.87
N LEU A 151 -2.17 2.71 -11.80
CA LEU A 151 -3.48 2.53 -11.18
C LEU A 151 -4.43 1.82 -12.15
N PHE A 152 -5.21 0.88 -11.61
CA PHE A 152 -6.21 0.18 -12.40
C PHE A 152 -7.40 1.10 -12.68
N GLN A 153 -7.78 1.20 -13.95
CA GLN A 153 -8.98 1.88 -14.40
C GLN A 153 -9.74 0.94 -15.33
N ARG A 154 -10.90 0.47 -14.90
CA ARG A 154 -11.80 -0.27 -15.78
C ARG A 154 -12.80 0.74 -16.36
N GLU A 155 -12.94 0.76 -17.66
CA GLU A 155 -13.95 1.57 -18.35
C GLU A 155 -15.35 1.21 -17.81
N GLY A 156 -16.10 2.19 -17.32
CA GLY A 156 -17.44 2.00 -16.74
C GLY A 156 -17.46 1.50 -15.28
N ALA A 157 -16.32 1.34 -14.60
CA ALA A 157 -16.31 0.99 -13.18
C ALA A 157 -16.50 2.23 -12.30
N GLU A 158 -17.48 2.19 -11.38
CA GLU A 158 -17.70 3.24 -10.38
C GLU A 158 -16.52 3.38 -9.40
N LYS A 159 -15.73 2.31 -9.20
CA LYS A 159 -14.61 2.27 -8.26
C LYS A 159 -13.27 2.22 -8.99
N ARG A 160 -12.44 3.23 -8.74
CA ARG A 160 -11.06 3.32 -9.23
C ARG A 160 -10.08 2.85 -8.17
N ASP A 161 -9.04 2.12 -8.57
CA ASP A 161 -7.92 1.77 -7.67
C ASP A 161 -7.26 3.05 -7.13
N THR A 162 -7.00 3.08 -5.82
CA THR A 162 -6.40 4.24 -5.13
C THR A 162 -4.90 4.11 -4.89
N GLY A 163 -4.28 2.99 -5.23
CA GLY A 163 -2.88 2.77 -4.90
C GLY A 163 -2.62 2.67 -3.38
N SER A 164 -1.35 2.67 -3.01
CA SER A 164 -0.91 2.62 -1.60
C SER A 164 -0.39 3.97 -1.14
N TRP A 165 -0.77 4.38 0.04
CA TRP A 165 -0.36 5.65 0.63
C TRP A 165 0.75 5.47 1.66
N ILE A 166 1.52 6.52 1.90
CA ILE A 166 2.53 6.62 2.95
C ILE A 166 2.17 7.72 3.94
N ASN A 167 2.38 7.45 5.23
CA ASN A 167 2.14 8.44 6.28
C ASN A 167 2.98 9.70 6.08
N LEU A 168 2.36 10.86 6.21
CA LEU A 168 3.05 12.13 6.19
C LEU A 168 3.82 12.41 7.49
N HIS A 169 4.84 13.23 7.35
CA HIS A 169 5.67 13.75 8.42
C HIS A 169 5.09 15.02 9.03
N TYR A 170 5.72 15.52 10.11
CA TYR A 170 5.29 16.74 10.81
C TYR A 170 3.86 16.68 11.36
N HIS A 171 3.37 15.47 11.76
CA HIS A 171 2.14 15.39 12.52
C HIS A 171 2.35 16.02 13.92
N GLY A 172 1.94 17.26 14.06
CA GLY A 172 2.31 18.10 15.18
C GLY A 172 3.82 18.38 15.19
N ARG A 173 4.48 18.09 16.34
CA ARG A 173 5.93 18.24 16.49
C ARG A 173 6.71 16.94 16.38
N ASN A 174 6.06 15.89 15.89
CA ASN A 174 6.65 14.56 15.76
C ASN A 174 7.00 14.24 14.30
N ARG A 175 7.82 13.21 14.09
CA ARG A 175 8.19 12.68 12.77
C ARG A 175 8.85 13.74 11.89
N TYR A 176 9.82 14.45 12.44
CA TYR A 176 10.56 15.50 11.74
C TYR A 176 11.62 14.92 10.79
N ALA A 177 12.03 15.74 9.82
CA ALA A 177 13.18 15.46 8.99
C ALA A 177 14.48 15.63 9.78
N ILE A 178 15.52 14.91 9.36
CA ILE A 178 16.87 14.99 9.92
C ILE A 178 17.77 15.77 8.96
N LYS A 179 18.46 16.78 9.50
CA LYS A 179 19.45 17.57 8.76
C LYS A 179 20.76 16.78 8.55
N GLU A 180 21.63 17.29 7.70
CA GLU A 180 22.92 16.65 7.40
C GLU A 180 23.84 16.51 8.63
N ASP A 181 23.68 17.37 9.62
CA ASP A 181 24.41 17.32 10.91
C ASP A 181 23.79 16.34 11.92
N GLY A 182 22.69 15.69 11.56
CA GLY A 182 21.94 14.74 12.41
C GLY A 182 20.92 15.41 13.34
N SER A 183 20.78 16.73 13.32
CA SER A 183 19.77 17.42 14.12
C SER A 183 18.39 17.41 13.46
N ALA A 184 17.34 17.62 14.26
CA ALA A 184 15.97 17.73 13.80
C ALA A 184 15.77 19.01 12.98
N ALA A 185 15.06 18.89 11.85
CA ALA A 185 14.67 20.04 11.05
C ALA A 185 13.29 20.56 11.45
N THR A 186 13.14 21.89 11.57
CA THR A 186 11.83 22.54 11.62
C THR A 186 11.10 22.38 10.28
N LEU A 187 9.83 22.77 10.20
CA LEU A 187 9.09 22.72 8.93
C LEU A 187 9.71 23.66 7.89
N GLU A 188 10.18 24.83 8.29
CA GLU A 188 10.86 25.78 7.43
C GLU A 188 12.21 25.24 6.93
N GLU A 189 12.98 24.59 7.81
CA GLU A 189 14.23 23.92 7.42
C GLU A 189 13.98 22.73 6.49
N PHE A 190 12.85 22.02 6.65
CA PHE A 190 12.45 20.97 5.71
C PHE A 190 12.22 21.53 4.30
N PHE A 191 11.61 22.70 4.17
CA PHE A 191 11.45 23.33 2.87
C PHE A 191 12.81 23.70 2.24
N GLN A 192 13.78 24.11 3.04
CA GLN A 192 15.15 24.36 2.56
C GLN A 192 15.83 23.05 2.11
N LEU A 193 15.64 21.95 2.86
CA LEU A 193 16.11 20.63 2.45
C LEU A 193 15.45 20.18 1.14
N HIS A 194 14.14 20.39 1.00
CA HIS A 194 13.42 20.08 -0.23
C HIS A 194 13.99 20.86 -1.43
N GLU A 195 14.19 22.18 -1.31
CA GLU A 195 14.77 23.01 -2.37
C GLU A 195 16.19 22.56 -2.74
N LYS A 196 16.97 22.10 -1.76
CA LYS A 196 18.34 21.59 -1.95
C LYS A 196 18.36 20.23 -2.65
N PHE A 197 17.46 19.31 -2.30
CA PHE A 197 17.50 17.92 -2.72
C PHE A 197 16.50 17.55 -3.82
N VAL A 198 15.58 18.46 -4.20
CA VAL A 198 14.66 18.20 -5.31
C VAL A 198 15.43 18.02 -6.62
N VAL A 199 15.13 16.96 -7.37
CA VAL A 199 15.85 16.60 -8.59
C VAL A 199 15.08 16.94 -9.85
N SER A 200 15.77 17.34 -10.90
CA SER A 200 15.18 17.59 -12.23
C SER A 200 15.24 16.39 -13.16
N ASP A 201 16.06 15.39 -12.83
CA ASP A 201 16.28 14.22 -13.69
C ASP A 201 16.76 13.04 -12.85
N LEU A 202 15.96 11.97 -12.80
CA LEU A 202 16.29 10.73 -12.08
C LEU A 202 17.51 10.02 -12.66
N GLY A 203 17.79 10.19 -13.95
CA GLY A 203 18.94 9.58 -14.62
C GLY A 203 20.29 10.12 -14.12
N LYS A 204 20.32 11.33 -13.54
CA LYS A 204 21.52 11.93 -12.95
C LYS A 204 21.88 11.34 -11.59
N ILE A 205 20.94 10.67 -10.93
CA ILE A 205 21.21 10.00 -9.65
C ILE A 205 21.99 8.73 -9.96
N LYS A 206 23.27 8.74 -9.61
CA LYS A 206 24.12 7.57 -9.77
C LYS A 206 23.85 6.62 -8.61
N THR A 207 23.10 5.60 -8.85
CA THR A 207 22.97 4.42 -7.99
C THR A 207 24.05 3.44 -8.46
N ASP A 208 25.31 3.65 -8.09
CA ASP A 208 26.47 2.94 -8.65
C ASP A 208 26.41 1.41 -8.38
N PHE A 209 25.46 0.74 -9.05
CA PHE A 209 25.50 -0.68 -9.35
C PHE A 209 26.20 -1.00 -10.69
N LYS A 210 26.98 -0.08 -11.22
CA LYS A 210 28.03 -0.43 -12.18
C LYS A 210 29.22 -1.01 -11.43
N ASN A 211 28.95 -2.06 -10.65
CA ASN A 211 30.02 -2.92 -10.23
C ASN A 211 30.44 -3.70 -11.47
N GLU A 212 31.54 -3.28 -12.09
CA GLU A 212 32.09 -3.93 -13.29
C GLU A 212 32.44 -5.40 -13.02
N VAL A 213 32.63 -5.75 -11.77
CA VAL A 213 32.95 -7.12 -11.29
C VAL A 213 31.73 -8.03 -11.39
N ILE A 214 30.52 -7.53 -11.00
CA ILE A 214 29.25 -8.29 -11.05
C ILE A 214 28.28 -7.60 -12.01
N LYS A 215 28.72 -7.46 -13.26
CA LYS A 215 27.95 -6.76 -14.30
C LYS A 215 26.64 -7.50 -14.61
N ASP A 216 25.51 -6.78 -14.54
CA ASP A 216 24.17 -7.32 -14.77
C ASP A 216 23.82 -8.56 -13.92
N GLY A 217 24.55 -8.74 -12.81
CA GLY A 217 24.36 -9.84 -11.88
C GLY A 217 23.39 -9.50 -10.74
N PRO A 218 23.14 -10.46 -9.83
CA PRO A 218 22.28 -10.25 -8.67
C PRO A 218 22.73 -9.07 -7.82
N PRO A 219 21.81 -8.16 -7.41
CA PRO A 219 22.12 -6.98 -6.60
C PRO A 219 22.81 -7.32 -5.27
N CYS A 220 22.43 -8.42 -4.63
CA CYS A 220 23.06 -8.91 -3.40
C CYS A 220 24.56 -9.21 -3.59
N LEU A 221 24.96 -9.75 -4.73
CA LEU A 221 26.36 -10.05 -5.03
C LEU A 221 27.16 -8.76 -5.32
N GLN A 222 26.52 -7.75 -5.89
CA GLN A 222 27.12 -6.42 -6.09
C GLN A 222 27.44 -5.76 -4.75
N ILE A 223 26.48 -5.81 -3.78
CA ILE A 223 26.68 -5.27 -2.43
C ILE A 223 27.84 -6.00 -1.72
N LEU A 224 27.84 -7.34 -1.76
CA LEU A 224 28.93 -8.11 -1.17
C LEU A 224 30.31 -7.79 -1.73
N THR A 225 30.37 -7.41 -3.00
CA THR A 225 31.62 -6.97 -3.66
C THR A 225 32.06 -5.59 -3.16
N GLU A 226 31.13 -4.68 -2.85
CA GLU A 226 31.45 -3.35 -2.33
C GLU A 226 31.84 -3.38 -0.85
N ASP A 227 31.13 -4.15 -0.04
CA ASP A 227 31.31 -4.20 1.42
C ASP A 227 32.40 -5.20 1.85
N GLY A 228 32.76 -6.15 0.97
CA GLY A 228 33.59 -7.30 1.29
C GLY A 228 32.81 -8.37 2.08
N VAL A 229 33.34 -9.58 2.13
CA VAL A 229 32.70 -10.71 2.82
C VAL A 229 33.55 -11.15 4.00
N GLY A 230 33.04 -10.94 5.21
CA GLY A 230 33.70 -11.37 6.46
C GLY A 230 33.45 -12.82 6.82
N GLU A 231 33.97 -13.25 7.98
CA GLU A 231 33.80 -14.60 8.51
C GLU A 231 32.34 -15.00 8.68
N GLY A 232 32.05 -16.31 8.58
CA GLY A 232 30.73 -16.90 8.76
C GLY A 232 29.88 -17.01 7.49
N GLY A 233 30.19 -16.22 6.43
CA GLY A 233 29.42 -16.23 5.17
C GLY A 233 30.23 -16.49 3.90
N ARG A 234 31.57 -16.59 4.01
CA ARG A 234 32.50 -16.59 2.89
C ARG A 234 32.28 -17.71 1.86
N ASN A 235 32.08 -18.94 2.34
CA ASN A 235 31.90 -20.09 1.44
C ASN A 235 30.62 -19.96 0.61
N ASN A 236 29.48 -19.60 1.24
CA ASN A 236 28.21 -19.41 0.52
C ASN A 236 28.25 -18.18 -0.40
N ALA A 237 28.92 -17.10 0.02
CA ALA A 237 29.14 -15.95 -0.85
C ALA A 237 29.92 -16.35 -2.10
N LEU A 238 31.08 -17.01 -1.94
CA LEU A 238 31.92 -17.45 -3.05
C LEU A 238 31.20 -18.46 -3.96
N PHE A 239 30.36 -19.33 -3.39
CA PHE A 239 29.53 -20.24 -4.18
C PHE A 239 28.57 -19.46 -5.10
N ASN A 240 27.84 -18.47 -4.58
CA ASN A 240 26.91 -17.65 -5.36
C ASN A 240 27.63 -16.80 -6.42
N ILE A 241 28.80 -16.27 -6.09
CA ILE A 241 29.69 -15.59 -7.05
C ILE A 241 30.12 -16.58 -8.16
N GLY A 242 30.43 -17.81 -7.80
CA GLY A 242 30.78 -18.85 -8.77
C GLY A 242 29.63 -19.19 -9.70
N VAL A 243 28.40 -19.27 -9.20
CA VAL A 243 27.21 -19.46 -10.04
C VAL A 243 27.04 -18.29 -11.02
N TYR A 244 27.26 -17.03 -10.55
CA TYR A 244 27.24 -15.86 -11.42
C TYR A 244 28.33 -15.94 -12.50
N TYR A 245 29.59 -16.17 -12.13
CA TYR A 245 30.67 -16.21 -13.12
C TYR A 245 30.50 -17.35 -14.13
N ARG A 246 29.97 -18.50 -13.73
CA ARG A 246 29.69 -19.59 -14.68
C ARG A 246 28.62 -19.19 -15.73
N LYS A 247 27.65 -18.33 -15.36
CA LYS A 247 26.67 -17.77 -16.30
C LYS A 247 27.25 -16.63 -17.13
N PHE A 248 28.12 -15.81 -16.54
CA PHE A 248 28.69 -14.63 -17.15
C PHE A 248 29.79 -14.95 -18.16
N ASP A 249 30.75 -15.81 -17.77
CA ASP A 249 31.89 -16.25 -18.58
C ASP A 249 32.14 -17.75 -18.34
N PRO A 250 31.43 -18.62 -19.09
CA PRO A 250 31.49 -20.07 -18.95
C PRO A 250 32.90 -20.66 -19.20
N ASP A 251 33.74 -19.98 -19.93
CA ASP A 251 35.07 -20.46 -20.27
C ASP A 251 36.12 -20.14 -19.19
N ASN A 252 35.99 -18.98 -18.52
CA ASN A 252 37.01 -18.47 -17.60
C ASN A 252 36.56 -18.38 -16.13
N TYR A 253 35.32 -18.80 -15.80
CA TYR A 253 34.73 -18.63 -14.45
C TYR A 253 35.59 -19.15 -13.31
N LYS A 254 36.40 -20.20 -13.52
CA LYS A 254 37.24 -20.78 -12.46
C LYS A 254 38.30 -19.80 -11.97
N ASN A 255 38.98 -19.14 -12.91
CA ASN A 255 39.97 -18.10 -12.59
C ASN A 255 39.30 -16.90 -11.92
N LEU A 256 38.12 -16.51 -12.42
CA LEU A 256 37.37 -15.38 -11.84
C LEU A 256 36.92 -15.66 -10.40
N ILE A 257 36.58 -16.91 -10.04
CA ILE A 257 36.28 -17.30 -8.66
C ILE A 257 37.51 -17.17 -7.76
N GLU A 258 38.69 -17.63 -8.21
CA GLU A 258 39.92 -17.50 -7.46
C GLU A 258 40.34 -16.05 -7.26
N ASP A 259 40.24 -15.24 -8.30
CA ASP A 259 40.54 -13.81 -8.24
C ASP A 259 39.58 -13.07 -7.30
N TYR A 260 38.28 -13.39 -7.35
CA TYR A 260 37.29 -12.82 -6.43
C TYR A 260 37.60 -13.18 -4.97
N ASN A 261 37.96 -14.44 -4.70
CA ASN A 261 38.33 -14.86 -3.36
C ASN A 261 39.50 -14.03 -2.82
N ARG A 262 40.53 -13.77 -3.64
CA ARG A 262 41.71 -12.99 -3.24
C ARG A 262 41.41 -11.51 -2.97
N GLN A 263 40.49 -10.94 -3.73
CA GLN A 263 40.25 -9.50 -3.71
C GLN A 263 39.13 -9.07 -2.75
N TYR A 264 38.08 -9.86 -2.60
CA TYR A 264 36.83 -9.46 -1.94
C TYR A 264 36.44 -10.31 -0.72
N ILE A 265 37.06 -11.45 -0.51
CA ILE A 265 36.80 -12.29 0.68
C ILE A 265 37.89 -12.01 1.74
N GLN A 266 37.46 -11.66 2.96
CA GLN A 266 38.39 -11.24 4.03
C GLN A 266 38.14 -12.01 5.34
N PRO A 267 39.11 -12.80 5.85
CA PRO A 267 40.30 -13.25 5.12
C PRO A 267 39.91 -14.20 3.98
N PRO A 268 40.74 -14.30 2.92
CA PRO A 268 40.45 -15.22 1.81
C PRO A 268 40.27 -16.68 2.27
N LEU A 269 39.40 -17.41 1.59
CA LEU A 269 39.29 -18.87 1.78
C LEU A 269 40.58 -19.56 1.32
N LYS A 270 40.91 -20.66 1.94
CA LYS A 270 42.08 -21.47 1.56
C LYS A 270 41.85 -22.12 0.20
N SER A 271 42.93 -22.43 -0.50
CA SER A 271 42.89 -23.00 -1.87
C SER A 271 42.04 -24.28 -1.98
N ASP A 272 42.10 -25.15 -0.95
CA ASP A 272 41.28 -26.35 -0.89
C ASP A 272 39.80 -26.07 -0.77
N GLU A 273 39.39 -25.07 0.02
CA GLU A 273 38.00 -24.61 0.15
C GLU A 273 37.49 -23.99 -1.19
N VAL A 274 38.31 -23.20 -1.86
CA VAL A 274 37.99 -22.61 -3.19
C VAL A 274 37.81 -23.70 -4.23
N LEU A 275 38.69 -24.73 -4.24
CA LEU A 275 38.57 -25.88 -5.15
C LEU A 275 37.26 -26.66 -4.94
N VAL A 276 36.78 -26.80 -3.70
CA VAL A 276 35.47 -27.40 -3.40
C VAL A 276 34.36 -26.60 -4.02
N VAL A 277 34.37 -25.28 -3.88
CA VAL A 277 33.37 -24.39 -4.49
C VAL A 277 33.41 -24.51 -6.02
N ILE A 278 34.58 -24.45 -6.62
CA ILE A 278 34.75 -24.61 -8.09
C ILE A 278 34.20 -25.96 -8.54
N LYS A 279 34.52 -27.06 -7.83
CA LYS A 279 34.02 -28.39 -8.17
C LYS A 279 32.50 -28.49 -8.08
N GLN A 280 31.90 -27.87 -7.06
CA GLN A 280 30.43 -27.82 -6.95
C GLN A 280 29.81 -27.03 -8.12
N VAL A 281 30.26 -25.79 -8.35
CA VAL A 281 29.74 -24.93 -9.40
C VAL A 281 29.94 -25.55 -10.79
N SER A 282 30.98 -26.33 -11.00
CA SER A 282 31.27 -26.98 -12.29
C SER A 282 30.36 -28.16 -12.64
N GLN A 283 29.54 -28.66 -11.69
CA GLN A 283 28.66 -29.80 -11.97
C GLN A 283 27.55 -29.43 -12.95
N SER A 284 27.30 -30.33 -13.88
CA SER A 284 26.21 -30.25 -14.84
C SER A 284 25.20 -31.37 -14.60
N ASP A 285 23.97 -31.19 -15.05
CA ASP A 285 22.94 -32.23 -15.11
C ASP A 285 23.15 -33.16 -16.31
N SER A 286 22.21 -34.10 -16.51
CA SER A 286 22.24 -35.04 -17.64
C SER A 286 22.15 -34.37 -19.01
N ASN A 287 21.70 -33.12 -19.08
CA ASN A 287 21.53 -32.35 -20.32
C ASN A 287 22.68 -31.34 -20.54
N GLY A 288 23.71 -31.36 -19.68
CA GLY A 288 24.84 -30.45 -19.76
C GLY A 288 24.58 -29.05 -19.13
N ALA A 289 23.38 -28.79 -18.62
CA ALA A 289 23.07 -27.52 -17.97
C ALA A 289 23.68 -27.44 -16.54
N PRO A 290 23.96 -26.23 -16.02
CA PRO A 290 24.47 -26.07 -14.65
C PRO A 290 23.54 -26.70 -13.61
N ARG A 291 24.05 -27.64 -12.82
CA ARG A 291 23.28 -28.37 -11.80
C ARG A 291 22.79 -27.46 -10.65
N TYR A 292 23.52 -26.40 -10.35
CA TYR A 292 23.24 -25.55 -9.19
C TYR A 292 22.83 -24.14 -9.61
N SER A 293 21.83 -23.61 -8.91
CA SER A 293 21.38 -22.22 -8.94
C SER A 293 21.86 -21.44 -7.73
N TYR A 294 21.52 -20.15 -7.63
CA TYR A 294 21.84 -19.32 -6.48
C TYR A 294 21.19 -19.82 -5.19
N ARG A 295 21.91 -19.75 -4.07
CA ARG A 295 21.42 -20.09 -2.72
C ARG A 295 20.90 -18.83 -2.02
N CYS A 296 19.75 -18.35 -2.45
CA CYS A 296 19.23 -17.04 -2.03
C CYS A 296 18.72 -16.99 -0.58
N THR A 297 18.40 -18.14 0.04
CA THR A 297 17.85 -18.28 1.40
C THR A 297 18.92 -18.54 2.48
N GLN A 298 20.18 -18.37 2.15
CA GLN A 298 21.29 -18.63 3.08
C GLN A 298 22.11 -17.36 3.31
N PRO A 299 22.62 -17.13 4.57
CA PRO A 299 23.54 -16.02 4.82
C PRO A 299 24.82 -16.12 3.98
N PRO A 300 25.40 -14.98 3.56
CA PRO A 300 24.95 -13.61 3.75
C PRO A 300 23.96 -13.10 2.69
N ILE A 301 23.56 -13.95 1.74
CA ILE A 301 22.74 -13.56 0.57
C ILE A 301 21.32 -13.18 0.98
N GLU A 302 20.71 -13.93 1.90
CA GLU A 302 19.32 -13.77 2.32
C GLU A 302 18.99 -12.35 2.75
N SER A 303 19.80 -11.78 3.64
CA SER A 303 19.61 -10.42 4.17
C SER A 303 19.79 -9.29 3.13
N LEU A 304 20.48 -9.58 2.03
CA LEU A 304 20.77 -8.64 0.95
C LEU A 304 19.93 -8.90 -0.30
N CYS A 305 19.00 -9.87 -0.26
CA CYS A 305 18.25 -10.30 -1.42
C CYS A 305 17.15 -9.32 -1.80
N ASN A 306 17.27 -8.71 -2.96
CA ASN A 306 16.17 -7.97 -3.61
C ASN A 306 15.65 -8.79 -4.81
N LYS A 307 14.69 -9.68 -4.55
CA LYS A 307 14.11 -10.57 -5.58
C LYS A 307 13.59 -9.79 -6.79
N ARG A 308 12.93 -8.64 -6.56
CA ARG A 308 12.31 -7.83 -7.63
C ARG A 308 13.34 -7.25 -8.58
N LEU A 309 14.41 -6.66 -8.05
CA LEU A 309 15.49 -6.09 -8.86
C LEU A 309 16.32 -7.20 -9.51
N CYS A 310 16.58 -8.31 -8.80
CA CYS A 310 17.33 -9.46 -9.29
C CYS A 310 16.67 -10.08 -10.52
N LYS A 311 15.34 -10.24 -10.52
CA LYS A 311 14.57 -10.76 -11.65
C LYS A 311 14.68 -9.89 -12.92
N LYS A 312 15.07 -8.62 -12.80
CA LYS A 312 15.30 -7.70 -13.94
C LYS A 312 16.73 -7.76 -14.50
N ARG A 313 17.64 -8.45 -13.82
CA ARG A 313 19.05 -8.57 -14.22
C ARG A 313 19.28 -9.77 -15.14
N LYS A 314 20.13 -9.58 -16.17
CA LYS A 314 20.45 -10.64 -17.15
C LYS A 314 20.93 -11.94 -16.50
N TYR A 315 21.78 -11.82 -15.47
CA TYR A 315 22.34 -12.98 -14.75
C TYR A 315 21.70 -13.15 -13.37
N GLY A 316 20.55 -12.52 -13.10
CA GLY A 316 19.78 -12.70 -11.89
C GLY A 316 18.97 -13.99 -11.88
N VAL A 317 18.23 -14.23 -10.79
CA VAL A 317 17.26 -15.34 -10.74
C VAL A 317 16.06 -14.99 -11.60
N GLY A 318 15.79 -15.79 -12.66
CA GLY A 318 14.74 -15.53 -13.63
C GLY A 318 15.05 -14.35 -14.58
N GLY A 319 16.33 -14.16 -14.94
CA GLY A 319 16.74 -13.20 -15.98
C GLY A 319 16.08 -13.47 -17.35
N GLU A 320 16.23 -12.54 -18.31
CA GLU A 320 15.50 -12.54 -19.59
C GLU A 320 15.53 -13.87 -20.37
N ASN A 321 16.57 -14.69 -20.18
CA ASN A 321 16.70 -15.97 -20.83
C ASN A 321 16.08 -17.16 -20.07
N ASP A 322 15.67 -16.98 -18.79
CA ASP A 322 15.14 -18.05 -17.93
C ASP A 322 13.65 -17.82 -17.54
N ARG A 323 13.00 -16.77 -18.08
CA ARG A 323 11.61 -16.47 -17.73
C ARG A 323 10.64 -17.34 -18.51
N GLU A 324 10.22 -18.44 -17.91
CA GLU A 324 8.99 -19.11 -18.35
C GLU A 324 7.73 -18.30 -17.97
N HIS A 325 7.75 -17.58 -16.83
CA HIS A 325 6.58 -16.90 -16.27
C HIS A 325 6.82 -15.41 -16.01
N PRO A 326 5.77 -14.57 -16.06
CA PRO A 326 5.85 -13.16 -15.68
C PRO A 326 6.19 -12.98 -14.21
N VAL A 327 6.61 -11.78 -13.83
CA VAL A 327 6.84 -11.41 -12.44
C VAL A 327 5.52 -10.99 -11.80
N TYR A 328 5.10 -11.71 -10.76
CA TYR A 328 3.96 -11.36 -9.93
C TYR A 328 4.43 -10.53 -8.74
N SER A 329 3.74 -9.40 -8.46
CA SER A 329 4.13 -8.51 -7.36
C SER A 329 2.96 -7.64 -6.89
N ASP A 330 3.15 -6.96 -5.76
CA ASP A 330 2.25 -5.90 -5.25
C ASP A 330 0.78 -6.34 -5.17
N LEU A 331 0.54 -7.46 -4.48
CA LEU A 331 -0.82 -7.92 -4.20
C LEU A 331 -1.51 -6.96 -3.23
N LYS A 332 -2.69 -6.48 -3.63
CA LYS A 332 -3.56 -5.64 -2.80
C LYS A 332 -4.93 -6.27 -2.70
N VAL A 333 -5.54 -6.25 -1.52
CA VAL A 333 -6.92 -6.68 -1.31
C VAL A 333 -7.81 -5.52 -0.87
N TYR A 334 -8.95 -5.39 -1.53
CA TYR A 334 -10.09 -4.64 -1.02
C TYR A 334 -10.98 -5.59 -0.22
N LYS A 335 -11.16 -5.30 1.06
CA LYS A 335 -12.03 -6.06 1.98
C LYS A 335 -13.50 -5.74 1.74
N SER A 336 -13.96 -5.89 0.49
CA SER A 336 -15.37 -5.88 0.11
C SER A 336 -15.97 -7.27 0.33
N ASP A 337 -17.29 -7.42 0.18
CA ASP A 337 -17.98 -8.71 0.18
C ASP A 337 -18.61 -8.94 -1.20
N PRO A 338 -18.08 -9.85 -2.05
CA PRO A 338 -16.81 -10.59 -1.89
C PRO A 338 -15.54 -9.74 -2.00
N PRO A 339 -14.40 -10.20 -1.44
CA PRO A 339 -13.14 -9.45 -1.51
C PRO A 339 -12.61 -9.40 -2.95
N ARG A 340 -12.00 -8.28 -3.33
CA ARG A 340 -11.36 -8.08 -4.64
C ARG A 340 -9.86 -7.92 -4.47
N TYR A 341 -9.11 -8.50 -5.39
CA TYR A 341 -7.65 -8.46 -5.37
C TYR A 341 -7.12 -7.73 -6.59
N PHE A 342 -6.04 -6.98 -6.40
CA PHE A 342 -5.28 -6.35 -7.46
C PHE A 342 -3.87 -6.91 -7.43
N LEU A 343 -3.42 -7.45 -8.55
CA LEU A 343 -2.13 -8.11 -8.70
C LEU A 343 -1.35 -7.48 -9.85
N ASN A 344 -0.08 -7.17 -9.63
CA ASN A 344 0.80 -6.77 -10.71
C ASN A 344 1.39 -8.01 -11.40
N VAL A 345 1.24 -8.06 -12.73
CA VAL A 345 1.82 -9.07 -13.62
C VAL A 345 2.81 -8.35 -14.53
N ASP A 346 4.11 -8.51 -14.30
CA ASP A 346 5.17 -7.66 -14.81
C ASP A 346 4.94 -6.19 -14.44
N ASP A 347 4.76 -5.32 -15.43
CA ASP A 347 4.51 -3.88 -15.27
C ASP A 347 3.00 -3.53 -15.31
N PHE A 348 2.11 -4.53 -15.44
CA PHE A 348 0.67 -4.33 -15.60
C PHE A 348 -0.10 -4.83 -14.39
N ARG A 349 -1.19 -4.13 -14.08
CA ARG A 349 -2.06 -4.49 -12.97
C ARG A 349 -3.34 -5.13 -13.46
N ILE A 350 -3.74 -6.23 -12.82
CA ILE A 350 -5.01 -6.92 -13.08
C ILE A 350 -5.87 -6.94 -11.83
N GLU A 351 -7.19 -7.01 -12.03
CA GLU A 351 -8.17 -7.25 -10.99
C GLU A 351 -8.59 -8.73 -10.99
N LEU A 352 -8.69 -9.31 -9.79
CA LEU A 352 -9.24 -10.63 -9.54
C LEU A 352 -10.47 -10.46 -8.63
N SER A 353 -11.61 -10.96 -9.08
CA SER A 353 -12.91 -10.66 -8.48
C SER A 353 -13.22 -11.48 -7.21
N SER A 354 -12.40 -12.48 -6.91
CA SER A 354 -12.61 -13.37 -5.76
C SER A 354 -11.31 -13.99 -5.25
N THR A 355 -11.38 -14.58 -4.06
CA THR A 355 -10.29 -15.39 -3.51
C THR A 355 -9.99 -16.62 -4.37
N GLU A 356 -11.01 -17.22 -4.99
CA GLU A 356 -10.86 -18.36 -5.91
C GLU A 356 -10.05 -17.97 -7.13
N ASP A 357 -10.27 -16.76 -7.68
CA ASP A 357 -9.52 -16.26 -8.83
C ASP A 357 -8.04 -16.09 -8.46
N LEU A 358 -7.72 -15.60 -7.26
CA LEU A 358 -6.34 -15.50 -6.77
C LEU A 358 -5.69 -16.88 -6.60
N MET A 359 -6.41 -17.85 -6.08
CA MET A 359 -5.88 -19.21 -5.84
C MET A 359 -5.69 -20.03 -7.12
N THR A 360 -6.27 -19.61 -8.23
CA THR A 360 -6.30 -20.39 -9.48
C THR A 360 -5.51 -19.69 -10.59
N HIS A 361 -4.30 -20.16 -10.93
CA HIS A 361 -3.47 -19.52 -11.95
C HIS A 361 -4.17 -19.38 -13.31
N LYS A 362 -5.04 -20.32 -13.69
CA LYS A 362 -5.85 -20.21 -14.92
C LYS A 362 -6.75 -18.97 -14.93
N LYS A 363 -7.27 -18.57 -13.76
CA LYS A 363 -8.06 -17.34 -13.59
C LYS A 363 -7.22 -16.09 -13.74
N VAL A 364 -5.97 -16.13 -13.27
CA VAL A 364 -4.98 -15.05 -13.50
C VAL A 364 -4.67 -14.93 -15.00
N ILE A 365 -4.48 -16.05 -15.72
CA ILE A 365 -4.31 -16.04 -17.19
C ILE A 365 -5.54 -15.42 -17.86
N GLN A 366 -6.74 -15.83 -17.45
CA GLN A 366 -7.99 -15.30 -17.98
C GLN A 366 -8.07 -13.78 -17.77
N ALA A 367 -7.80 -13.30 -16.56
CA ALA A 367 -7.77 -11.87 -16.25
C ALA A 367 -6.73 -11.11 -17.09
N CYS A 368 -5.54 -11.67 -17.30
CA CYS A 368 -4.53 -11.08 -18.19
C CYS A 368 -5.02 -10.97 -19.64
N ILE A 369 -5.72 -11.98 -20.15
CA ILE A 369 -6.27 -11.95 -21.51
C ILE A 369 -7.38 -10.90 -21.60
N GLU A 370 -8.33 -10.90 -20.67
CA GLU A 370 -9.49 -10.00 -20.69
C GLU A 370 -9.13 -8.53 -20.46
N GLN A 371 -8.17 -8.25 -19.56
CA GLN A 371 -7.87 -6.88 -19.13
C GLN A 371 -6.66 -6.28 -19.85
N LEU A 372 -5.70 -7.12 -20.28
CA LEU A 372 -4.45 -6.68 -20.88
C LEU A 372 -4.29 -7.10 -22.35
N ASN A 373 -5.21 -7.92 -22.89
CA ASN A 373 -5.07 -8.58 -24.20
C ASN A 373 -3.75 -9.36 -24.31
N ARG A 374 -3.29 -9.97 -23.21
CA ARG A 374 -1.99 -10.65 -23.14
C ARG A 374 -2.13 -12.07 -22.58
N GLY A 375 -1.69 -13.07 -23.34
CA GLY A 375 -1.52 -14.43 -22.84
C GLY A 375 -0.22 -14.57 -22.05
N ILE A 376 -0.29 -15.33 -20.95
CA ILE A 376 0.88 -15.71 -20.15
C ILE A 376 0.95 -17.24 -20.06
N PRO A 377 2.18 -17.85 -19.92
CA PRO A 377 2.32 -19.28 -19.76
C PRO A 377 1.61 -19.82 -18.51
N ASN A 378 1.09 -21.04 -18.59
CA ASN A 378 0.47 -21.68 -17.44
C ASN A 378 1.53 -22.17 -16.46
N MET A 379 1.34 -21.89 -15.17
CA MET A 379 2.22 -22.29 -14.07
C MET A 379 1.67 -23.55 -13.40
N ALA A 380 2.55 -24.43 -12.91
CA ALA A 380 2.15 -25.59 -12.14
C ALA A 380 1.46 -25.16 -10.82
N MET A 381 0.44 -25.91 -10.38
CA MET A 381 -0.34 -25.54 -9.19
C MET A 381 0.54 -25.39 -7.92
N ALA A 382 1.52 -26.28 -7.74
CA ALA A 382 2.42 -26.21 -6.60
C ALA A 382 3.27 -24.92 -6.60
N GLU A 383 3.75 -24.51 -7.76
CA GLU A 383 4.54 -23.29 -7.95
C GLU A 383 3.66 -22.04 -7.76
N TRP A 384 2.44 -22.04 -8.30
CA TRP A 384 1.49 -20.96 -8.08
C TRP A 384 1.10 -20.81 -6.60
N ASN A 385 0.88 -21.93 -5.92
CA ASN A 385 0.57 -21.91 -4.47
C ASN A 385 1.70 -21.27 -3.67
N GLN A 386 2.96 -21.55 -4.00
CA GLN A 386 4.10 -20.89 -3.38
C GLN A 386 4.11 -19.40 -3.71
N THR A 387 3.90 -19.04 -4.97
CA THR A 387 3.93 -17.65 -5.45
C THR A 387 2.87 -16.79 -4.76
N TYR A 388 1.60 -17.21 -4.74
CA TYR A 388 0.58 -16.39 -4.09
C TYR A 388 0.71 -16.39 -2.56
N THR A 389 1.25 -17.44 -1.95
CA THR A 389 1.55 -17.44 -0.51
C THR A 389 2.60 -16.39 -0.17
N GLU A 390 3.69 -16.30 -0.94
CA GLU A 390 4.70 -15.25 -0.79
C GLU A 390 4.09 -13.84 -1.00
N LEU A 391 3.14 -13.69 -1.92
CA LEU A 391 2.44 -12.43 -2.14
C LEU A 391 1.52 -12.05 -0.98
N LEU A 392 0.87 -13.04 -0.35
CA LEU A 392 0.00 -12.82 0.82
C LEU A 392 0.78 -12.38 2.07
N GLU A 393 2.05 -12.79 2.23
CA GLU A 393 2.90 -12.33 3.33
C GLU A 393 3.14 -10.80 3.30
N HIS A 394 3.03 -10.20 2.11
CA HIS A 394 3.27 -8.77 1.86
C HIS A 394 2.04 -8.05 1.28
N ILE A 395 0.84 -8.59 1.54
CA ILE A 395 -0.40 -8.05 0.99
C ILE A 395 -0.72 -6.67 1.58
N SER A 396 -1.06 -5.72 0.71
CA SER A 396 -1.63 -4.45 1.13
C SER A 396 -3.14 -4.59 1.31
N ILE A 397 -3.66 -4.19 2.47
CA ILE A 397 -5.09 -4.29 2.78
C ILE A 397 -5.73 -2.91 2.68
N ASP A 398 -6.81 -2.81 1.94
CA ASP A 398 -7.64 -1.62 1.82
C ASP A 398 -9.10 -1.96 2.13
N TYR A 399 -9.83 -1.01 2.68
CA TYR A 399 -11.23 -1.17 3.02
C TYR A 399 -12.04 -0.22 2.14
N PRO A 400 -13.11 -0.69 1.48
CA PRO A 400 -14.02 0.21 0.78
C PRO A 400 -14.63 1.19 1.78
N PRO A 401 -14.98 2.42 1.34
CA PRO A 401 -15.79 3.32 2.15
C PRO A 401 -17.03 2.61 2.65
N GLU A 402 -17.43 2.89 3.89
CA GLU A 402 -18.56 2.19 4.52
C GLU A 402 -19.84 2.35 3.69
N GLU A 403 -20.03 3.53 3.10
CA GLU A 403 -21.18 3.92 2.27
C GLU A 403 -21.35 3.06 0.99
N VAL A 404 -20.26 2.53 0.44
CA VAL A 404 -20.30 1.65 -0.75
C VAL A 404 -20.30 0.17 -0.41
N THR A 405 -20.38 -0.18 0.87
CA THR A 405 -20.50 -1.56 1.30
C THR A 405 -21.99 -1.93 1.45
N LYS A 406 -22.30 -3.22 1.37
CA LYS A 406 -23.66 -3.69 1.71
C LYS A 406 -24.09 -3.29 3.13
N LYS A 407 -23.14 -3.05 4.03
CA LYS A 407 -23.41 -2.56 5.37
C LYS A 407 -23.80 -1.08 5.36
N GLY A 408 -23.10 -0.26 4.57
CA GLY A 408 -23.45 1.14 4.38
C GLY A 408 -24.81 1.31 3.72
N GLU A 409 -25.06 0.57 2.62
CA GLU A 409 -26.39 0.52 1.97
C GLU A 409 -27.50 0.10 2.94
N PHE A 410 -27.24 -0.93 3.77
CA PHE A 410 -28.18 -1.35 4.81
C PHE A 410 -28.40 -0.25 5.86
N LYS A 411 -27.35 0.45 6.26
CA LYS A 411 -27.42 1.57 7.21
C LYS A 411 -28.32 2.69 6.67
N GLU A 412 -28.07 3.14 5.45
CA GLU A 412 -28.87 4.18 4.80
C GLU A 412 -30.34 3.78 4.69
N LEU A 413 -30.63 2.55 4.24
CA LEU A 413 -32.00 2.05 4.12
C LEU A 413 -32.69 1.84 5.47
N LEU A 414 -31.95 1.50 6.52
CA LEU A 414 -32.48 1.39 7.88
C LEU A 414 -32.81 2.79 8.45
N GLU A 415 -31.93 3.75 8.24
CA GLU A 415 -32.14 5.14 8.62
C GLU A 415 -33.34 5.74 7.86
N GLU A 416 -33.45 5.51 6.56
CA GLU A 416 -34.61 5.89 5.75
C GLU A 416 -35.91 5.27 6.27
N PHE A 417 -35.88 3.96 6.60
CA PHE A 417 -37.03 3.26 7.15
C PHE A 417 -37.48 3.86 8.50
N ILE A 418 -36.54 4.26 9.35
CA ILE A 418 -36.82 4.78 10.70
C ILE A 418 -37.22 6.24 10.66
N LEU A 419 -36.50 7.07 9.89
CA LEU A 419 -36.63 8.53 9.94
C LEU A 419 -37.62 9.10 8.92
N HIS A 420 -37.79 8.46 7.74
CA HIS A 420 -38.51 9.06 6.61
C HIS A 420 -39.91 8.48 6.33
N GLN A 421 -40.37 7.47 7.04
CA GLN A 421 -41.73 6.92 6.85
C GLN A 421 -42.86 7.70 7.56
N GLY A 422 -42.55 8.91 8.05
CA GLY A 422 -43.48 9.76 8.78
C GLY A 422 -43.61 9.37 10.26
N GLU A 423 -43.66 10.35 11.15
CA GLU A 423 -43.74 10.15 12.60
C GLU A 423 -44.95 9.27 12.96
N ALA A 424 -44.68 8.19 13.66
CA ALA A 424 -45.72 7.43 14.33
C ALA A 424 -46.16 8.18 15.57
N LEU A 425 -47.42 8.49 15.68
CA LEU A 425 -48.02 9.20 16.83
C LEU A 425 -48.23 8.27 18.03
N SER A 426 -48.32 6.97 17.80
CA SER A 426 -48.49 5.98 18.82
C SER A 426 -47.90 4.61 18.42
N ILE A 427 -47.67 3.74 19.41
CA ILE A 427 -47.19 2.36 19.16
C ILE A 427 -48.13 1.54 18.25
N GLU A 428 -49.40 1.96 18.12
CA GLU A 428 -50.38 1.33 17.27
C GLU A 428 -50.10 1.48 15.79
N ASP A 429 -49.36 2.56 15.41
CA ASP A 429 -48.99 2.85 14.02
C ASP A 429 -48.01 1.82 13.47
N ILE A 430 -47.43 0.97 14.32
CA ILE A 430 -46.66 -0.21 13.88
C ILE A 430 -47.48 -1.15 13.00
N PHE A 431 -48.80 -1.23 13.20
CA PHE A 431 -49.68 -2.01 12.31
C PHE A 431 -49.79 -1.43 10.89
N LEU A 432 -49.40 -0.17 10.72
CA LEU A 432 -49.31 0.52 9.42
C LEU A 432 -47.92 0.39 8.77
N GLY A 433 -47.02 -0.42 9.37
CA GLY A 433 -45.66 -0.64 8.88
C GLY A 433 -44.67 0.44 9.29
N LYS A 434 -45.03 1.37 10.22
CA LYS A 434 -44.15 2.44 10.69
C LYS A 434 -43.26 1.98 11.84
N SER A 435 -42.14 2.67 12.05
CA SER A 435 -41.34 2.61 13.28
C SER A 435 -41.93 3.57 14.33
N TYR A 436 -41.83 3.23 15.62
CA TYR A 436 -42.29 4.03 16.75
C TYR A 436 -41.16 4.24 17.74
N THR A 437 -40.88 5.48 18.09
CA THR A 437 -39.83 5.84 19.03
C THR A 437 -40.41 6.36 20.34
N GLU A 438 -39.98 5.79 21.48
CA GLU A 438 -40.40 6.15 22.83
C GLU A 438 -39.19 5.99 23.79
N GLU A 439 -38.98 6.98 24.65
CA GLU A 439 -37.91 6.95 25.68
C GLU A 439 -36.49 6.64 25.15
N GLY A 440 -36.16 7.09 23.95
CA GLY A 440 -34.84 6.85 23.35
C GLY A 440 -34.67 5.45 22.72
N GLU A 441 -35.76 4.68 22.62
CA GLU A 441 -35.77 3.37 21.94
C GLU A 441 -36.72 3.40 20.76
N THR A 442 -36.29 2.84 19.62
CA THR A 442 -37.12 2.73 18.40
C THR A 442 -37.58 1.29 18.20
N TYR A 443 -38.89 1.12 18.05
CA TYR A 443 -39.59 -0.17 17.89
C TYR A 443 -40.09 -0.31 16.45
N PHE A 444 -39.93 -1.49 15.86
CA PHE A 444 -40.43 -1.80 14.51
C PHE A 444 -40.66 -3.31 14.32
N ALA A 445 -41.47 -3.66 13.35
CA ALA A 445 -41.63 -5.04 12.95
C ALA A 445 -40.62 -5.43 11.87
N LEU A 446 -39.89 -6.53 12.05
CA LEU A 446 -38.86 -6.98 11.10
C LEU A 446 -39.43 -7.24 9.69
N LYS A 447 -40.72 -7.65 9.61
CA LYS A 447 -41.36 -7.86 8.32
C LYS A 447 -41.39 -6.56 7.51
N ASP A 448 -41.77 -5.45 8.14
CA ASP A 448 -41.95 -4.18 7.46
C ASP A 448 -40.60 -3.59 7.02
N LEU A 449 -39.56 -3.76 7.84
CA LEU A 449 -38.18 -3.48 7.44
C LEU A 449 -37.76 -4.32 6.22
N MET A 450 -37.99 -5.64 6.24
CA MET A 450 -37.67 -6.52 5.11
C MET A 450 -38.43 -6.16 3.83
N ASP A 451 -39.68 -5.71 3.95
CA ASP A 451 -40.48 -5.25 2.82
C ASP A 451 -39.98 -3.92 2.28
N HIS A 452 -39.48 -3.03 3.15
CA HIS A 452 -38.80 -1.78 2.77
C HIS A 452 -37.48 -2.06 2.03
N LEU A 453 -36.62 -2.90 2.59
CA LEU A 453 -35.34 -3.30 1.97
C LEU A 453 -35.57 -3.92 0.58
N LYS A 454 -36.59 -4.78 0.44
CA LYS A 454 -36.93 -5.41 -0.84
C LYS A 454 -37.42 -4.40 -1.89
N ARG A 455 -38.21 -3.38 -1.49
CA ARG A 455 -38.67 -2.31 -2.39
C ARG A 455 -37.52 -1.48 -2.94
N ASN A 456 -36.44 -1.36 -2.17
CA ASN A 456 -35.21 -0.66 -2.55
C ASN A 456 -34.16 -1.60 -3.17
N ASP A 457 -34.56 -2.74 -3.70
CA ASP A 457 -33.70 -3.75 -4.39
C ASP A 457 -32.56 -4.35 -3.55
N PHE A 458 -32.61 -4.21 -2.22
CA PHE A 458 -31.65 -4.81 -1.30
C PHE A 458 -31.92 -6.31 -1.15
N LYS A 459 -31.00 -7.14 -1.66
CA LYS A 459 -31.19 -8.58 -1.89
C LYS A 459 -30.67 -9.49 -0.79
N GLU A 460 -30.25 -8.94 0.35
CA GLU A 460 -29.70 -9.75 1.42
C GLU A 460 -30.78 -10.57 2.17
N SER A 461 -30.35 -11.74 2.69
CA SER A 461 -31.25 -12.63 3.39
C SER A 461 -31.71 -12.06 4.75
N ARG A 462 -32.88 -12.50 5.21
CA ARG A 462 -33.37 -12.18 6.57
C ARG A 462 -32.35 -12.52 7.66
N ALA A 463 -31.60 -13.62 7.50
CA ALA A 463 -30.57 -14.02 8.44
C ALA A 463 -29.44 -12.99 8.47
N TRP A 464 -28.99 -12.50 7.33
CA TRP A 464 -28.00 -11.46 7.21
C TRP A 464 -28.43 -10.18 7.93
N VAL A 465 -29.65 -9.69 7.66
CA VAL A 465 -30.24 -8.49 8.28
C VAL A 465 -30.32 -8.64 9.81
N THR A 466 -30.81 -9.77 10.31
CA THR A 466 -30.94 -9.98 11.76
C THR A 466 -29.60 -10.05 12.50
N VAL A 467 -28.57 -10.58 11.86
CA VAL A 467 -27.20 -10.58 12.41
C VAL A 467 -26.70 -9.14 12.53
N ARG A 468 -26.85 -8.32 11.47
CA ARG A 468 -26.39 -6.92 11.48
C ARG A 468 -27.15 -6.07 12.50
N LEU A 469 -28.45 -6.21 12.59
CA LEU A 469 -29.25 -5.52 13.62
C LEU A 469 -28.73 -5.82 15.04
N ARG A 470 -28.34 -7.07 15.32
CA ARG A 470 -27.83 -7.45 16.64
C ARG A 470 -26.40 -6.99 16.90
N GLU A 471 -25.52 -7.14 15.92
CA GLU A 471 -24.09 -6.84 16.07
C GLU A 471 -23.81 -5.32 16.04
N GLU A 472 -24.45 -4.60 15.13
CA GLU A 472 -24.14 -3.19 14.87
C GLU A 472 -25.07 -2.24 15.63
N TYR A 473 -26.37 -2.58 15.76
CA TYR A 473 -27.35 -1.73 16.44
C TYR A 473 -27.79 -2.28 17.80
N LYS A 474 -27.16 -3.35 18.31
CA LYS A 474 -27.48 -4.00 19.58
C LYS A 474 -28.96 -4.35 19.72
N ALA A 475 -29.61 -4.61 18.58
CA ALA A 475 -31.03 -4.82 18.49
C ALA A 475 -31.51 -6.04 19.29
N LYS A 476 -32.65 -5.89 19.97
CA LYS A 476 -33.27 -6.96 20.73
C LYS A 476 -34.66 -7.24 20.17
N ASP A 477 -35.00 -8.53 19.98
CA ASP A 477 -36.35 -8.91 19.65
C ASP A 477 -37.18 -9.11 20.93
N LEU A 478 -38.41 -8.64 20.89
CA LEU A 478 -39.35 -8.72 22.01
C LEU A 478 -40.78 -8.87 21.51
N THR A 479 -41.69 -9.21 22.44
CA THR A 479 -43.11 -9.30 22.14
C THR A 479 -43.87 -8.31 23.01
N LYS A 480 -44.61 -7.39 22.39
CA LYS A 480 -45.53 -6.47 23.10
C LYS A 480 -47.01 -6.80 22.76
N MET A 481 -47.89 -6.47 23.72
CA MET A 481 -49.35 -6.54 23.50
C MET A 481 -49.82 -5.16 23.02
N ILE A 482 -50.29 -5.07 21.78
CA ILE A 482 -50.82 -3.82 21.21
C ILE A 482 -52.27 -4.11 20.84
N LYS A 483 -53.23 -3.35 21.37
CA LYS A 483 -54.69 -3.56 21.18
C LYS A 483 -55.14 -5.02 21.36
N LYS A 484 -54.67 -5.69 22.39
CA LYS A 484 -54.94 -7.12 22.69
C LYS A 484 -54.36 -8.11 21.66
N VAL A 485 -53.53 -7.65 20.73
CA VAL A 485 -52.81 -8.48 19.76
C VAL A 485 -51.35 -8.62 20.19
N LYS A 486 -50.85 -9.85 20.15
CA LYS A 486 -49.45 -10.16 20.47
C LYS A 486 -48.58 -9.90 19.25
N VAL A 487 -47.72 -8.85 19.30
CA VAL A 487 -46.87 -8.44 18.17
C VAL A 487 -45.40 -8.66 18.51
N ARG A 488 -44.66 -9.31 17.61
CA ARG A 488 -43.23 -9.49 17.75
C ARG A 488 -42.52 -8.29 17.10
N LEU A 489 -41.75 -7.56 17.89
CA LEU A 489 -41.06 -6.34 17.51
C LEU A 489 -39.55 -6.50 17.68
N TRP A 490 -38.83 -5.65 17.02
CA TRP A 490 -37.43 -5.37 17.26
C TRP A 490 -37.29 -3.98 17.86
N LYS A 491 -36.31 -3.82 18.74
CA LYS A 491 -35.98 -2.52 19.31
C LYS A 491 -34.50 -2.24 19.15
N ILE A 492 -34.17 -0.99 18.85
CA ILE A 492 -32.82 -0.43 18.80
C ILE A 492 -32.79 0.88 19.57
N ASP A 493 -31.60 1.35 19.90
CA ASP A 493 -31.42 2.72 20.40
C ASP A 493 -31.88 3.72 19.33
N GLN A 494 -32.45 4.84 19.74
CA GLN A 494 -32.96 5.87 18.83
C GLN A 494 -31.85 6.35 17.90
N ILE A 495 -32.06 6.30 16.60
CA ILE A 495 -31.21 6.94 15.60
C ILE A 495 -31.63 8.40 15.53
N LEU A 496 -30.70 9.31 15.86
CA LEU A 496 -30.92 10.74 15.69
C LEU A 496 -30.54 11.11 14.24
N SER A 497 -31.38 11.90 13.59
CA SER A 497 -30.98 12.54 12.33
C SER A 497 -29.80 13.48 12.64
N ASP A 498 -28.69 13.34 11.93
CA ASP A 498 -27.75 14.44 11.85
C ASP A 498 -28.48 15.56 11.14
N ASP A 499 -28.96 16.56 11.92
CA ASP A 499 -29.47 17.80 11.36
C ASP A 499 -28.32 18.48 10.62
N VAL A 500 -28.22 18.19 9.33
CA VAL A 500 -27.47 19.03 8.41
C VAL A 500 -28.29 20.32 8.33
N GLU A 501 -27.91 21.32 9.14
CA GLU A 501 -28.32 22.70 8.88
C GLU A 501 -27.92 23.01 7.44
N LEU A 502 -28.86 22.86 6.54
CA LEU A 502 -28.73 23.39 5.20
C LEU A 502 -28.66 24.91 5.34
N ASP A 503 -27.45 25.43 5.26
CA ASP A 503 -27.22 26.87 5.08
C ASP A 503 -27.83 27.28 3.76
N VAL A 504 -29.13 27.58 3.84
CA VAL A 504 -29.89 28.06 2.66
C VAL A 504 -29.41 29.48 2.43
N PRO A 505 -28.73 29.78 1.31
CA PRO A 505 -28.32 31.14 1.01
C PRO A 505 -29.52 32.04 0.99
N ASP A 506 -29.48 33.09 1.81
CA ASP A 506 -30.52 34.11 1.89
C ASP A 506 -30.60 34.82 0.53
N MET A 507 -31.51 34.37 -0.31
CA MET A 507 -31.79 34.98 -1.62
C MET A 507 -32.51 36.29 -1.37
N LYS A 508 -31.74 37.34 -1.06
CA LYS A 508 -32.26 38.70 -1.11
C LYS A 508 -32.80 38.94 -2.54
N ARG A 509 -34.10 39.08 -2.64
CA ARG A 509 -34.71 39.63 -3.86
C ARG A 509 -34.15 41.03 -4.02
N GLU A 510 -33.37 41.27 -5.07
CA GLU A 510 -33.12 42.61 -5.60
C GLU A 510 -34.48 43.16 -6.07
N GLU A 511 -35.00 44.10 -5.32
CA GLU A 511 -36.09 44.97 -5.82
C GLU A 511 -35.54 45.71 -7.02
N LYS A 512 -36.04 45.34 -8.22
CA LYS A 512 -35.82 46.13 -9.43
C LYS A 512 -36.56 47.44 -9.23
N GLU A 513 -35.84 48.54 -9.13
CA GLU A 513 -36.37 49.87 -9.33
C GLU A 513 -37.02 49.94 -10.73
N GLU A 514 -38.32 50.23 -10.76
CA GLU A 514 -39.04 50.54 -11.99
C GLU A 514 -38.46 51.86 -12.54
N GLU A 515 -37.69 51.79 -13.61
CA GLU A 515 -37.34 52.94 -14.40
C GLU A 515 -38.60 53.42 -15.12
N ASP A 516 -39.10 54.64 -14.77
CA ASP A 516 -40.10 55.41 -15.47
C ASP A 516 -39.68 55.60 -16.92
N ILE A 517 -40.45 55.06 -17.83
CA ILE A 517 -40.39 55.38 -19.30
C ILE A 517 -41.13 56.64 -19.53
N PRO A 518 -40.50 57.74 -19.98
CA PRO A 518 -41.25 58.94 -20.43
C PRO A 518 -41.83 58.71 -21.83
N PHE A 519 -43.03 59.19 -22.01
CA PHE A 519 -43.82 59.23 -23.25
C PHE A 519 -43.08 59.84 -24.43
#